data_2597bf1c99523e55eba324d7d80caa47
#
_entry.id   2597bf1c99523e55eba324d7d80caa47
#
_cell.length_a   1.000
_cell.length_b   1.000
_cell.length_c   1.000
_cell.angle_alpha   90.00
_cell.angle_beta   90.00
_cell.angle_gamma   90.00
#
_symmetry.space_group_name_H-M   'P 1'
#
loop_
_entity.id
_entity.type
_entity.pdbx_description
1 polymer ?
#
loop_
_entity_poly.entity_id
_entity_poly.type
_entity_poly.pdbx_seq_one_letter_code
_entity_poly.pdbx_strand_id
1 'polypeptide(L)'
;MGVGGFDSTGTWKRKPREFDGSWDDVAPDASLIDMVVSIGEGAIVWGGNYFNLPRESGKWLVWNKQQVMPSFSDAELAWTSFSGSSVKMFSLHCNKARIEVGLHPTQKPLALMEWCLNLARKTTSTVADPFMGSGTTGVACANMGKTFYGIERERKYFDIACERIERAYAQQRLFA
;
A
#
# COMPACT_ATOMS: atom_id res chain seq x y z
N MET A 1 -20.69 2.18 8.35
CA MET A 1 -19.78 2.34 9.52
C MET A 1 -20.23 1.37 10.61
N GLY A 2 -19.42 0.35 10.89
CA GLY A 2 -19.73 -0.60 11.97
C GLY A 2 -19.40 0.04 13.31
N VAL A 3 -20.40 0.60 13.99
CA VAL A 3 -20.22 1.12 15.35
C VAL A 3 -20.13 -0.08 16.30
N GLY A 4 -19.08 -0.16 17.09
CA GLY A 4 -19.00 -1.14 18.18
C GLY A 4 -20.05 -0.85 19.24
N GLY A 5 -20.31 -1.79 20.15
CA GLY A 5 -21.24 -1.65 21.27
C GLY A 5 -20.66 -2.24 22.55
N PHE A 6 -21.22 -1.86 23.70
CA PHE A 6 -20.90 -2.49 24.97
C PHE A 6 -21.62 -3.84 25.05
N ASP A 7 -20.89 -4.88 25.50
CA ASP A 7 -21.52 -6.16 25.82
C ASP A 7 -22.21 -6.12 27.20
N SER A 8 -22.84 -7.24 27.59
CA SER A 8 -23.52 -7.37 28.86
C SER A 8 -22.62 -7.21 30.10
N THR A 9 -21.29 -7.20 29.92
CA THR A 9 -20.31 -6.98 30.99
C THR A 9 -19.76 -5.54 31.00
N GLY A 10 -20.30 -4.64 30.15
CA GLY A 10 -19.83 -3.26 30.03
C GLY A 10 -18.53 -3.12 29.26
N THR A 11 -18.06 -4.19 28.60
CA THR A 11 -16.83 -4.15 27.81
C THR A 11 -17.13 -3.71 26.38
N TRP A 12 -16.41 -2.70 25.89
CA TRP A 12 -16.53 -2.25 24.51
C TRP A 12 -16.00 -3.30 23.55
N LYS A 13 -16.88 -3.90 22.74
CA LYS A 13 -16.52 -4.79 21.64
C LYS A 13 -16.72 -4.10 20.31
N ARG A 14 -15.66 -4.01 19.51
CA ARG A 14 -15.78 -3.68 18.10
C ARG A 14 -16.48 -4.84 17.40
N LYS A 15 -17.51 -4.56 16.60
CA LYS A 15 -18.04 -5.59 15.69
C LYS A 15 -16.89 -6.14 14.87
N PRO A 16 -16.76 -7.48 14.72
CA PRO A 16 -15.83 -8.07 13.77
C PRO A 16 -16.07 -7.41 12.41
N ARG A 17 -15.01 -6.97 11.75
CA ARG A 17 -15.11 -6.53 10.36
C ARG A 17 -15.36 -7.77 9.54
N GLU A 18 -16.51 -7.88 8.92
CA GLU A 18 -16.76 -8.89 7.91
C GLU A 18 -15.93 -8.49 6.68
N PHE A 19 -14.76 -9.10 6.55
CA PHE A 19 -14.03 -9.14 5.30
C PHE A 19 -14.45 -10.43 4.61
N ASP A 20 -15.04 -10.32 3.43
CA ASP A 20 -15.12 -11.43 2.50
C ASP A 20 -13.67 -11.70 2.04
N GLY A 21 -13.03 -12.71 2.65
CA GLY A 21 -11.61 -13.02 2.49
C GLY A 21 -11.25 -13.70 1.17
N SER A 22 -12.21 -13.98 0.31
CA SER A 22 -12.01 -14.77 -0.91
C SER A 22 -11.06 -14.14 -1.95
N TRP A 23 -10.84 -12.83 -1.90
CA TRP A 23 -9.96 -12.11 -2.84
C TRP A 23 -8.46 -12.26 -2.53
N ASP A 24 -8.09 -12.65 -1.28
CA ASP A 24 -6.70 -12.80 -0.82
C ASP A 24 -6.24 -14.27 -0.83
N ASP A 25 -7.12 -15.18 -1.21
CA ASP A 25 -6.85 -16.62 -1.19
C ASP A 25 -5.95 -17.08 -2.35
N VAL A 26 -5.81 -16.28 -3.41
CA VAL A 26 -5.01 -16.62 -4.59
C VAL A 26 -4.06 -15.49 -4.93
N ALA A 27 -2.76 -15.78 -4.91
CA ALA A 27 -1.74 -14.84 -5.37
C ALA A 27 -1.96 -14.49 -6.86
N PRO A 28 -1.64 -13.25 -7.28
CA PRO A 28 -1.66 -12.87 -8.69
C PRO A 28 -0.81 -13.82 -9.53
N ASP A 29 -1.25 -14.09 -10.76
CA ASP A 29 -0.49 -14.89 -11.71
C ASP A 29 0.89 -14.26 -11.98
N ALA A 30 1.92 -15.10 -12.11
CA ALA A 30 3.29 -14.63 -12.33
C ALA A 30 3.40 -13.78 -13.61
N SER A 31 2.67 -14.14 -14.67
CA SER A 31 2.65 -13.38 -15.92
C SER A 31 2.10 -11.96 -15.75
N LEU A 32 1.13 -11.78 -14.86
CA LEU A 32 0.61 -10.45 -14.51
C LEU A 32 1.67 -9.61 -13.80
N ILE A 33 2.41 -10.20 -12.87
CA ILE A 33 3.50 -9.50 -12.16
C ILE A 33 4.62 -9.14 -13.13
N ASP A 34 5.01 -10.04 -14.03
CA ASP A 34 6.02 -9.77 -15.06
C ASP A 34 5.57 -8.64 -15.98
N MET A 35 4.32 -8.63 -16.41
CA MET A 35 3.74 -7.55 -17.22
C MET A 35 3.81 -6.21 -16.45
N VAL A 36 3.37 -6.17 -15.20
CA VAL A 36 3.39 -4.95 -14.36
C VAL A 36 4.81 -4.40 -14.21
N VAL A 37 5.78 -5.27 -13.97
CA VAL A 37 7.19 -4.88 -13.84
C VAL A 37 7.76 -4.34 -15.16
N SER A 38 7.27 -4.82 -16.30
CA SER A 38 7.76 -4.43 -17.64
C SER A 38 7.18 -3.12 -18.19
N ILE A 39 6.04 -2.66 -17.68
CA ILE A 39 5.35 -1.47 -18.22
C ILE A 39 6.09 -0.17 -17.88
N GLY A 40 6.71 -0.09 -16.70
CA GLY A 40 7.29 1.14 -16.19
C GLY A 40 8.83 1.16 -16.32
N GLU A 41 9.41 2.37 -16.21
CA GLU A 41 10.87 2.54 -16.09
C GLU A 41 11.42 2.02 -14.76
N GLY A 42 10.55 1.81 -13.77
CA GLY A 42 10.87 1.28 -12.46
C GLY A 42 9.66 0.74 -11.74
N ALA A 43 9.86 -0.30 -10.94
CA ALA A 43 8.82 -0.98 -10.20
C ALA A 43 9.19 -1.19 -8.73
N ILE A 44 8.18 -1.18 -7.86
CA ILE A 44 8.24 -1.59 -6.45
C ILE A 44 7.13 -2.62 -6.25
N VAL A 45 7.49 -3.82 -5.82
CA VAL A 45 6.53 -4.91 -5.59
C VAL A 45 6.56 -5.33 -4.12
N TRP A 46 5.59 -4.87 -3.35
CA TRP A 46 5.39 -5.30 -1.96
C TRP A 46 5.00 -6.78 -1.91
N GLY A 47 5.58 -7.52 -0.98
CA GLY A 47 5.46 -8.99 -0.98
C GLY A 47 6.29 -9.65 -2.08
N GLY A 48 7.26 -8.95 -2.66
CA GLY A 48 8.11 -9.47 -3.75
C GLY A 48 8.87 -10.76 -3.40
N ASN A 49 8.99 -11.08 -2.12
CA ASN A 49 9.54 -12.34 -1.64
C ASN A 49 8.66 -13.58 -1.91
N TYR A 50 7.39 -13.38 -2.28
CA TYR A 50 6.45 -14.45 -2.65
C TYR A 50 6.40 -14.70 -4.17
N PHE A 51 7.06 -13.87 -4.97
CA PHE A 51 7.08 -13.96 -6.43
C PHE A 51 8.47 -14.34 -6.96
N ASN A 52 8.48 -14.97 -8.14
CA ASN A 52 9.74 -15.29 -8.83
C ASN A 52 10.26 -14.09 -9.60
N LEU A 53 10.67 -13.04 -8.89
CA LEU A 53 11.24 -11.82 -9.46
C LEU A 53 12.76 -11.97 -9.64
N PRO A 54 13.37 -11.24 -10.60
CA PRO A 54 14.81 -11.28 -10.82
C PRO A 54 15.58 -10.97 -9.54
N ARG A 55 16.49 -11.85 -9.13
CA ARG A 55 17.28 -11.68 -7.89
C ARG A 55 18.31 -10.56 -7.99
N GLU A 56 18.71 -10.22 -9.20
CA GLU A 56 19.69 -9.19 -9.51
C GLU A 56 19.16 -7.76 -9.38
N SER A 57 17.92 -7.61 -8.99
CA SER A 57 17.38 -6.30 -8.66
C SER A 57 18.12 -5.71 -7.46
N GLY A 58 18.58 -4.52 -7.64
CA GLY A 58 19.57 -3.99 -6.75
C GLY A 58 19.09 -3.54 -5.40
N LYS A 59 17.80 -3.31 -5.15
CA LYS A 59 17.35 -2.76 -3.87
C LYS A 59 16.14 -3.47 -3.33
N TRP A 60 16.26 -3.93 -2.10
CA TRP A 60 15.12 -4.36 -1.32
C TRP A 60 14.69 -3.23 -0.37
N LEU A 61 13.37 -3.07 -0.22
CA LEU A 61 12.79 -2.18 0.77
C LEU A 61 12.21 -3.02 1.89
N VAL A 62 12.39 -2.54 3.11
CA VAL A 62 11.89 -3.19 4.32
C VAL A 62 11.00 -2.18 5.07
N TRP A 63 9.76 -2.54 5.32
CA TRP A 63 8.95 -1.84 6.30
C TRP A 63 9.02 -2.58 7.63
N ASN A 64 9.78 -2.03 8.57
CA ASN A 64 9.80 -2.48 9.97
C ASN A 64 8.56 -1.94 10.68
N LYS A 65 7.67 -2.84 11.08
CA LYS A 65 6.39 -2.53 11.74
C LYS A 65 6.54 -2.15 13.20
N GLN A 66 7.76 -2.26 13.75
CA GLN A 66 8.06 -1.97 15.14
C GLN A 66 7.09 -2.66 16.13
N GLN A 67 6.65 -3.87 15.78
CA GLN A 67 5.79 -4.71 16.61
C GLN A 67 6.48 -6.06 16.81
N VAL A 68 6.24 -6.66 17.96
CA VAL A 68 6.64 -8.05 18.25
C VAL A 68 5.37 -8.78 18.64
N MET A 69 4.72 -9.44 17.67
CA MET A 69 3.52 -10.24 17.91
C MET A 69 3.72 -11.61 17.27
N PRO A 70 3.55 -12.72 18.01
CA PRO A 70 3.84 -14.07 17.52
C PRO A 70 3.07 -14.47 16.24
N SER A 71 1.93 -13.84 15.98
CA SER A 71 1.04 -14.18 14.86
C SER A 71 1.16 -13.25 13.66
N PHE A 72 2.04 -12.23 13.71
CA PHE A 72 2.18 -11.26 12.62
C PHE A 72 3.64 -11.03 12.29
N SER A 73 3.93 -10.83 11.00
CA SER A 73 5.29 -10.48 10.56
C SER A 73 5.75 -9.15 11.15
N ASP A 74 6.97 -9.12 11.69
CA ASP A 74 7.62 -7.91 12.21
C ASP A 74 7.95 -6.89 11.12
N ALA A 75 8.12 -7.37 9.90
CA ALA A 75 8.43 -6.55 8.73
C ALA A 75 7.73 -7.05 7.47
N GLU A 76 7.61 -6.17 6.49
CA GLU A 76 7.24 -6.51 5.11
C GLU A 76 8.35 -6.13 4.16
N LEU A 77 8.51 -6.91 3.10
CA LEU A 77 9.55 -6.74 2.10
C LEU A 77 8.95 -6.25 0.77
N ALA A 78 9.65 -5.35 0.10
CA ALA A 78 9.37 -5.03 -1.28
C ALA A 78 10.61 -5.21 -2.14
N TRP A 79 10.42 -5.89 -3.27
CA TRP A 79 11.40 -5.95 -4.34
C TRP A 79 11.35 -4.65 -5.15
N THR A 80 12.49 -4.22 -5.69
CA THR A 80 12.51 -3.10 -6.64
C THR A 80 13.34 -3.42 -7.86
N SER A 81 13.00 -2.83 -9.00
CA SER A 81 13.84 -2.85 -10.21
C SER A 81 14.93 -1.77 -10.19
N PHE A 82 15.06 -1.01 -9.10
CA PHE A 82 16.03 0.09 -9.01
C PHE A 82 17.47 -0.42 -8.94
N SER A 83 18.38 0.23 -9.64
CA SER A 83 19.81 -0.12 -9.62
C SER A 83 20.43 0.10 -8.24
N GLY A 84 21.42 -0.74 -7.89
CA GLY A 84 22.19 -0.68 -6.67
C GLY A 84 21.95 -1.89 -5.76
N SER A 85 22.78 -2.12 -4.76
CA SER A 85 22.77 -3.31 -3.89
C SER A 85 22.37 -3.04 -2.44
N SER A 86 21.79 -1.88 -2.14
CA SER A 86 21.48 -1.50 -0.77
C SER A 86 20.05 -1.88 -0.36
N VAL A 87 19.91 -2.49 0.81
CA VAL A 87 18.62 -2.61 1.48
C VAL A 87 18.27 -1.26 2.13
N LYS A 88 17.05 -0.79 1.94
CA LYS A 88 16.52 0.42 2.57
C LYS A 88 15.40 0.06 3.53
N MET A 89 15.41 0.67 4.70
CA MET A 89 14.42 0.38 5.75
C MET A 89 13.63 1.63 6.12
N PHE A 90 12.32 1.47 6.20
CA PHE A 90 11.38 2.42 6.76
C PHE A 90 10.82 1.84 8.06
N SER A 91 10.79 2.63 9.13
CA SER A 91 10.27 2.19 10.42
C SER A 91 9.05 3.01 10.80
N LEU A 92 7.92 2.35 10.95
CA LEU A 92 6.68 2.95 11.42
C LEU A 92 5.87 1.90 12.17
N HIS A 93 5.53 2.20 13.44
CA HIS A 93 4.74 1.31 14.27
C HIS A 93 3.35 1.08 13.67
N CYS A 94 2.94 -0.19 13.58
CA CYS A 94 1.68 -0.58 12.93
C CYS A 94 0.44 0.11 13.51
N ASN A 95 0.41 0.44 14.81
CA ASN A 95 -0.71 1.18 15.41
C ASN A 95 -0.76 2.63 14.95
N LYS A 96 0.37 3.31 14.70
CA LYS A 96 0.40 4.63 14.07
C LYS A 96 -0.08 4.57 12.62
N ALA A 97 0.33 3.52 11.91
CA ALA A 97 -0.19 3.23 10.60
C ALA A 97 -1.71 3.02 10.59
N ARG A 98 -2.28 2.43 11.65
CA ARG A 98 -3.72 2.16 11.80
C ARG A 98 -4.60 3.39 11.99
N ILE A 99 -4.07 4.56 12.33
CA ILE A 99 -4.87 5.79 12.44
C ILE A 99 -5.49 6.16 11.09
N GLU A 100 -4.81 5.84 10.00
CA GLU A 100 -5.32 5.98 8.62
C GLU A 100 -6.02 4.72 8.11
N VAL A 101 -5.95 3.61 8.88
CA VAL A 101 -6.29 2.26 8.45
C VAL A 101 -7.67 1.87 8.97
N GLY A 102 -8.50 1.52 8.06
CA GLY A 102 -9.82 0.97 8.39
C GLY A 102 -10.63 0.71 7.15
N LEU A 103 -10.06 1.03 6.00
CA LEU A 103 -10.77 1.02 4.73
C LEU A 103 -10.43 -0.23 3.89
N HIS A 104 -9.25 -0.81 4.10
CA HIS A 104 -8.80 -2.03 3.41
C HIS A 104 -7.94 -2.89 4.36
N PRO A 105 -8.04 -4.25 4.34
CA PRO A 105 -7.33 -5.14 5.27
C PRO A 105 -5.81 -5.00 5.23
N THR A 106 -5.25 -4.89 4.03
CA THR A 106 -3.81 -4.82 3.76
C THR A 106 -3.33 -3.42 3.40
N GLN A 107 -4.09 -2.38 3.79
CA GLN A 107 -3.72 -0.99 3.49
C GLN A 107 -2.33 -0.65 4.01
N LYS A 108 -1.49 -0.13 3.13
CA LYS A 108 -0.18 0.41 3.50
C LYS A 108 -0.31 1.84 4.07
N PRO A 109 0.57 2.24 5.00
CA PRO A 109 0.59 3.61 5.52
C PRO A 109 0.90 4.64 4.43
N LEU A 110 0.28 5.82 4.50
CA LEU A 110 0.55 6.91 3.55
C LEU A 110 2.04 7.30 3.55
N ALA A 111 2.62 7.50 4.72
CA ALA A 111 4.03 7.86 4.86
C ALA A 111 4.98 6.82 4.26
N LEU A 112 4.61 5.53 4.27
CA LEU A 112 5.38 4.47 3.61
C LEU A 112 5.33 4.63 2.09
N MET A 113 4.16 4.94 1.52
CA MET A 113 4.02 5.14 0.06
C MET A 113 4.76 6.41 -0.39
N GLU A 114 4.66 7.50 0.35
CA GLU A 114 5.43 8.72 0.08
C GLU A 114 6.95 8.46 0.13
N TRP A 115 7.41 7.68 1.12
CA TRP A 115 8.81 7.26 1.18
C TRP A 115 9.24 6.42 -0.04
N CYS A 116 8.41 5.48 -0.49
CA CYS A 116 8.66 4.71 -1.71
C CYS A 116 8.79 5.60 -2.94
N LEU A 117 7.88 6.56 -3.11
CA LEU A 117 7.90 7.49 -4.23
C LEU A 117 9.12 8.42 -4.20
N ASN A 118 9.63 8.77 -3.02
CA ASN A 118 10.88 9.53 -2.88
C ASN A 118 12.14 8.72 -3.25
N LEU A 119 12.08 7.39 -3.20
CA LEU A 119 13.17 6.52 -3.66
C LEU A 119 13.18 6.32 -5.17
N ALA A 120 12.07 6.57 -5.85
CA ALA A 120 11.99 6.58 -7.29
C ALA A 120 12.84 7.71 -7.89
N ARG A 121 13.05 7.68 -9.20
CA ARG A 121 13.78 8.75 -9.89
C ARG A 121 13.08 10.09 -9.68
N LYS A 122 13.83 11.16 -9.49
CA LYS A 122 13.29 12.53 -9.36
C LYS A 122 12.44 12.96 -10.57
N THR A 123 12.72 12.40 -11.73
CA THR A 123 11.98 12.63 -12.98
C THR A 123 10.67 11.85 -13.08
N THR A 124 10.39 10.94 -12.14
CA THR A 124 9.13 10.19 -12.15
C THR A 124 7.95 11.13 -11.92
N SER A 125 7.17 11.36 -12.96
CA SER A 125 5.96 12.19 -12.92
C SER A 125 4.67 11.40 -12.87
N THR A 126 4.72 10.14 -13.33
CA THR A 126 3.56 9.25 -13.46
C THR A 126 3.78 7.96 -12.70
N VAL A 127 2.77 7.53 -11.97
CA VAL A 127 2.76 6.29 -11.18
C VAL A 127 1.53 5.48 -11.53
N ALA A 128 1.70 4.18 -11.73
CA ALA A 128 0.59 3.23 -11.90
C ALA A 128 0.59 2.22 -10.75
N ASP A 129 -0.59 1.93 -10.22
CA ASP A 129 -0.81 0.89 -9.21
C ASP A 129 -1.99 0.00 -9.62
N PRO A 130 -1.72 -1.19 -10.19
CA PRO A 130 -2.77 -2.10 -10.66
C PRO A 130 -3.47 -2.86 -9.53
N PHE A 131 -3.05 -2.65 -8.27
CA PHE A 131 -3.62 -3.26 -7.06
C PHE A 131 -3.86 -2.19 -6.00
N MET A 132 -4.46 -1.05 -6.38
CA MET A 132 -4.47 0.16 -5.56
C MET A 132 -5.25 0.04 -4.23
N GLY A 133 -6.10 -0.98 -4.07
CA GLY A 133 -6.93 -1.17 -2.87
C GLY A 133 -7.72 0.09 -2.53
N SER A 134 -7.53 0.61 -1.32
CA SER A 134 -8.14 1.87 -0.88
C SER A 134 -7.43 3.15 -1.38
N GLY A 135 -6.49 3.05 -2.34
CA GLY A 135 -5.90 4.18 -3.05
C GLY A 135 -4.79 4.93 -2.32
N THR A 136 -4.08 4.31 -1.36
CA THR A 136 -3.04 5.01 -0.60
C THR A 136 -1.90 5.53 -1.48
N THR A 137 -1.49 4.74 -2.50
CA THR A 137 -0.49 5.17 -3.50
C THR A 137 -0.96 6.41 -4.25
N GLY A 138 -2.25 6.46 -4.64
CA GLY A 138 -2.84 7.60 -5.33
C GLY A 138 -2.88 8.86 -4.46
N VAL A 139 -3.20 8.73 -3.17
CA VAL A 139 -3.14 9.84 -2.21
C VAL A 139 -1.71 10.36 -2.07
N ALA A 140 -0.71 9.46 -1.97
CA ALA A 140 0.70 9.85 -1.93
C ALA A 140 1.12 10.59 -3.21
N CYS A 141 0.66 10.13 -4.38
CA CYS A 141 0.91 10.79 -5.64
C CYS A 141 0.29 12.19 -5.69
N ALA A 142 -0.95 12.34 -5.23
CA ALA A 142 -1.60 13.63 -5.12
C ALA A 142 -0.78 14.58 -4.24
N ASN A 143 -0.38 14.16 -3.04
CA ASN A 143 0.43 14.97 -2.13
C ASN A 143 1.78 15.42 -2.72
N MET A 144 2.32 14.65 -3.65
CA MET A 144 3.62 14.90 -4.28
C MET A 144 3.51 15.51 -5.70
N GLY A 145 2.33 15.92 -6.14
CA GLY A 145 2.11 16.53 -7.45
C GLY A 145 2.38 15.57 -8.62
N LYS A 146 2.17 14.26 -8.44
CA LYS A 146 2.38 13.24 -9.47
C LYS A 146 1.06 12.80 -10.09
N THR A 147 1.08 12.43 -11.36
CA THR A 147 -0.05 11.79 -12.04
C THR A 147 -0.20 10.35 -11.57
N PHE A 148 -1.42 9.91 -11.31
CA PHE A 148 -1.71 8.56 -10.82
C PHE A 148 -2.72 7.83 -11.72
N TYR A 149 -2.44 6.56 -11.98
CA TYR A 149 -3.35 5.60 -12.60
C TYR A 149 -3.50 4.40 -11.67
N GLY A 150 -4.73 4.13 -11.24
CA GLY A 150 -5.01 3.02 -10.32
C GLY A 150 -6.02 2.05 -10.91
N ILE A 151 -5.84 0.77 -10.61
CA ILE A 151 -6.80 -0.30 -10.92
C ILE A 151 -7.16 -1.00 -9.61
N GLU A 152 -8.46 -1.23 -9.41
CA GLU A 152 -8.98 -2.02 -8.30
C GLU A 152 -10.18 -2.82 -8.83
N ARG A 153 -10.17 -4.13 -8.58
CA ARG A 153 -11.20 -5.06 -9.03
C ARG A 153 -12.46 -4.96 -8.18
N GLU A 154 -12.28 -4.80 -6.88
CA GLU A 154 -13.37 -4.77 -5.92
C GLU A 154 -14.02 -3.38 -5.90
N ARG A 155 -15.25 -3.28 -6.42
CA ARG A 155 -15.99 -2.02 -6.55
C ARG A 155 -16.02 -1.19 -5.27
N LYS A 156 -16.22 -1.83 -4.12
CA LYS A 156 -16.22 -1.17 -2.81
C LYS A 156 -14.91 -0.43 -2.53
N TYR A 157 -13.77 -1.06 -2.80
CA TYR A 157 -12.46 -0.44 -2.56
C TYR A 157 -12.13 0.59 -3.62
N PHE A 158 -12.54 0.36 -4.87
CA PHE A 158 -12.42 1.34 -5.94
C PHE A 158 -13.12 2.65 -5.59
N ASP A 159 -14.38 2.61 -5.14
CA ASP A 159 -15.14 3.82 -4.77
C ASP A 159 -14.46 4.57 -3.61
N ILE A 160 -13.97 3.86 -2.60
CA ILE A 160 -13.20 4.44 -1.50
C ILE A 160 -11.90 5.10 -2.00
N ALA A 161 -11.20 4.44 -2.92
CA ALA A 161 -9.97 4.98 -3.49
C ALA A 161 -10.22 6.27 -4.25
N CYS A 162 -11.24 6.31 -5.12
CA CYS A 162 -11.62 7.50 -5.86
C CYS A 162 -11.89 8.68 -4.93
N GLU A 163 -12.75 8.50 -3.91
CA GLU A 163 -13.08 9.56 -2.95
C GLU A 163 -11.82 10.11 -2.24
N ARG A 164 -10.93 9.22 -1.80
CA ARG A 164 -9.70 9.61 -1.09
C ARG A 164 -8.73 10.38 -1.97
N ILE A 165 -8.53 9.89 -3.19
CA ILE A 165 -7.59 10.48 -4.16
C ILE A 165 -8.11 11.84 -4.64
N GLU A 166 -9.38 11.94 -5.00
CA GLU A 166 -10.00 13.21 -5.39
C GLU A 166 -9.91 14.27 -4.30
N ARG A 167 -10.16 13.89 -3.04
CA ARG A 167 -10.01 14.77 -1.89
C ARG A 167 -8.58 15.27 -1.73
N ALA A 168 -7.58 14.39 -1.91
CA ALA A 168 -6.17 14.78 -1.83
C ALA A 168 -5.78 15.77 -2.92
N TYR A 169 -6.18 15.54 -4.16
CA TYR A 169 -5.95 16.50 -5.26
C TYR A 169 -6.69 17.84 -5.05
N ALA A 170 -7.90 17.81 -4.49
CA ALA A 170 -8.64 19.04 -4.19
C ALA A 170 -7.95 19.86 -3.12
N GLN A 171 -7.40 19.24 -2.09
CA GLN A 171 -6.62 19.94 -1.05
C GLN A 171 -5.38 20.65 -1.60
N GLN A 172 -4.65 20.02 -2.52
CA GLN A 172 -3.49 20.66 -3.14
C GLN A 172 -3.84 21.95 -3.88
N ARG A 173 -4.99 21.97 -4.59
CA ARG A 173 -5.43 23.16 -5.34
C ARG A 173 -5.75 24.36 -4.46
N LEU A 174 -6.00 24.15 -3.16
CA LEU A 174 -6.27 25.23 -2.20
C LEU A 174 -5.00 25.91 -1.71
N PHE A 175 -3.82 25.29 -1.89
CA PHE A 175 -2.52 25.78 -1.41
C PHE A 175 -1.52 26.07 -2.54
N ALA A 176 -1.92 25.89 -3.78
CA ALA A 176 -1.14 26.22 -4.99
C ALA A 176 -1.53 27.61 -5.53
#